data_84dbfb45bba6fe7c5d4f035395d270d5
#
_entry.id   84dbfb45bba6fe7c5d4f035395d270d5
#
_cell.length_a   1.000
_cell.length_b   1.000
_cell.length_c   1.000
_cell.angle_alpha   90.00
_cell.angle_beta   90.00
_cell.angle_gamma   90.00
#
_symmetry.space_group_name_H-M   'P 1'
#
loop_
_entity.id
_entity.type
_entity.pdbx_description
1 polymer ?
#
loop_
_entity_poly.entity_id
_entity_poly.type
_entity_poly.pdbx_seq_one_letter_code
_entity_poly.pdbx_strand_id
1 'polypeptide(L)'
;MSEQEVKELDLNGEMLVRREKLAALRKKGNAFPNQFRRDALAQDLHDKYEAEDGEVLKEKAIEVAVAGRIMTRRAMGKATFITLQDMSGKIQLYVARDNLPEGVYAEDVGNWDLGDIIGVKGTLFKTKTNELTIKTTEVQLLTKALRPLPNKFHGLTDMEARYRQRYLDLISNEESRRTFVIRSKVVAGIREFFISKGFMEVETPMLQVIPGGASARPFITHHNALDVDMYLRIAPELYLKRLVVGGFERVFELNRNFRNEGVSVRHNPEFTMLEYYQAYADYHDLMDNTEELLRKLAIDILGTTIVKYGDLEFDFGKPFERITLHDATIKYGADKGIVKEDLYDFDRAKATAERLGIEVQKSWGLGSIVNAIFEEVAEHHLIQPTFLMAHPAEXXXXXXXXKTQK
;
A
#
# COMPACT_ATOMS: atom_id res chain seq x y z
N MET A 1 37.77 0.01 20.45
CA MET A 1 36.83 -0.58 19.50
C MET A 1 35.56 0.26 19.49
N SER A 2 35.10 0.64 18.31
CA SER A 2 33.95 1.50 18.21
C SER A 2 32.65 0.72 18.51
N GLU A 3 31.60 1.47 18.79
CA GLU A 3 30.30 0.88 19.02
C GLU A 3 29.83 0.06 17.82
N GLN A 4 30.10 0.59 16.62
CA GLN A 4 29.75 -0.11 15.40
C GLN A 4 30.52 -1.41 15.25
N GLU A 5 31.81 -1.42 15.58
CA GLU A 5 32.62 -2.62 15.50
C GLU A 5 32.12 -3.68 16.48
N VAL A 6 31.71 -3.26 17.68
CA VAL A 6 31.19 -4.20 18.68
C VAL A 6 29.90 -4.84 18.18
N LYS A 7 29.03 -4.02 17.59
CA LYS A 7 27.77 -4.54 17.04
C LYS A 7 28.01 -5.54 15.92
N GLU A 8 28.99 -5.28 15.05
CA GLU A 8 29.28 -6.20 13.95
C GLU A 8 29.83 -7.53 14.48
N LEU A 9 30.66 -7.48 15.50
CA LEU A 9 31.19 -8.72 16.11
C LEU A 9 30.06 -9.54 16.74
N ASP A 10 29.14 -8.87 17.44
CA ASP A 10 28.03 -9.57 18.08
C ASP A 10 27.14 -10.21 17.02
N LEU A 11 26.85 -9.49 15.92
CA LEU A 11 26.03 -10.01 14.85
C LEU A 11 26.68 -11.23 14.19
N ASN A 12 27.98 -11.14 13.91
CA ASN A 12 28.69 -12.26 13.29
C ASN A 12 28.70 -13.48 14.22
N GLY A 13 28.84 -13.28 15.50
CA GLY A 13 28.81 -14.38 16.46
C GLY A 13 27.45 -15.06 16.49
N GLU A 14 26.38 -14.26 16.49
CA GLU A 14 25.04 -14.84 16.51
C GLU A 14 24.75 -15.60 15.23
N MET A 15 25.18 -15.05 14.07
CA MET A 15 24.98 -15.73 12.81
C MET A 15 25.75 -17.07 12.79
N LEU A 16 26.94 -17.09 13.36
CA LEU A 16 27.69 -18.32 13.42
C LEU A 16 26.97 -19.39 14.24
N VAL A 17 26.44 -18.99 15.41
CA VAL A 17 25.70 -19.94 16.26
C VAL A 17 24.51 -20.50 15.50
N ARG A 18 23.77 -19.62 14.77
CA ARG A 18 22.62 -20.07 14.03
C ARG A 18 23.02 -21.01 12.89
N ARG A 19 24.15 -20.77 12.23
CA ARG A 19 24.64 -21.68 11.21
C ARG A 19 25.03 -23.03 11.79
N GLU A 20 25.57 -23.03 12.98
CA GLU A 20 25.91 -24.29 13.66
C GLU A 20 24.64 -25.08 13.98
N LYS A 21 23.58 -24.39 14.39
CA LYS A 21 22.31 -25.04 14.63
C LYS A 21 21.74 -25.64 13.32
N LEU A 22 21.88 -24.91 12.22
CA LEU A 22 21.42 -25.42 10.93
C LEU A 22 22.21 -26.65 10.52
N ALA A 23 23.52 -26.63 10.73
CA ALA A 23 24.35 -27.78 10.42
C ALA A 23 23.93 -29.00 11.21
N ALA A 24 23.63 -28.81 12.51
CA ALA A 24 23.15 -29.90 13.33
C ALA A 24 21.83 -30.46 12.85
N LEU A 25 20.93 -29.59 12.35
CA LEU A 25 19.66 -30.05 11.79
C LEU A 25 19.89 -30.87 10.54
N ARG A 26 20.82 -30.45 9.69
CA ARG A 26 21.12 -31.20 8.46
C ARG A 26 21.64 -32.58 8.73
N LYS A 27 22.41 -32.74 9.83
CA LYS A 27 22.89 -34.05 10.21
C LYS A 27 21.78 -34.99 10.63
N LYS A 28 20.68 -34.45 11.14
CA LYS A 28 19.54 -35.26 11.57
C LYS A 28 18.57 -35.57 10.43
N GLY A 29 18.71 -34.88 9.27
CA GLY A 29 17.82 -35.11 8.15
C GLY A 29 17.60 -33.85 7.37
N ASN A 30 16.42 -33.74 6.79
CA ASN A 30 16.06 -32.56 6.01
C ASN A 30 15.84 -31.38 6.94
N ALA A 31 16.67 -30.35 6.82
CA ALA A 31 16.55 -29.15 7.66
C ALA A 31 15.44 -28.24 7.23
N PHE A 32 14.87 -28.47 6.05
CA PHE A 32 13.79 -27.62 5.51
C PHE A 32 12.62 -28.50 5.11
N PRO A 33 11.96 -29.15 6.09
CA PRO A 33 10.84 -30.04 5.74
C PRO A 33 9.68 -29.25 5.14
N ASN A 34 8.99 -29.86 4.19
CA ASN A 34 7.89 -29.17 3.52
C ASN A 34 6.58 -29.95 3.55
N GLN A 35 6.47 -30.94 4.41
CA GLN A 35 5.25 -31.74 4.48
C GLN A 35 4.25 -31.20 5.51
N PHE A 36 4.63 -30.24 6.34
CA PHE A 36 3.71 -29.70 7.33
C PHE A 36 2.58 -28.97 6.63
N ARG A 37 1.35 -29.22 7.06
CA ARG A 37 0.16 -28.57 6.50
C ARG A 37 -0.61 -27.86 7.58
N ARG A 38 -0.70 -26.55 7.50
CA ARG A 38 -1.53 -25.78 8.42
C ARG A 38 -2.98 -25.86 7.98
N ASP A 39 -3.89 -25.70 8.94
CA ASP A 39 -5.32 -25.67 8.62
C ASP A 39 -5.98 -24.38 9.11
N ALA A 40 -5.23 -23.44 9.64
CA ALA A 40 -5.81 -22.21 10.16
C ALA A 40 -4.83 -21.06 10.01
N LEU A 41 -5.36 -19.85 9.87
CA LEU A 41 -4.59 -18.63 9.88
C LEU A 41 -4.84 -17.88 11.18
N ALA A 42 -3.82 -17.16 11.65
CA ALA A 42 -3.90 -16.49 12.96
C ALA A 42 -5.10 -15.57 13.06
N GLN A 43 -5.31 -14.70 12.06
CA GLN A 43 -6.39 -13.74 12.14
C GLN A 43 -7.76 -14.40 12.06
N ASP A 44 -7.86 -15.47 11.28
CA ASP A 44 -9.13 -16.21 11.21
C ASP A 44 -9.50 -16.77 12.57
N LEU A 45 -8.51 -17.25 13.33
CA LEU A 45 -8.78 -17.76 14.67
C LEU A 45 -9.25 -16.65 15.60
N HIS A 46 -8.64 -15.48 15.52
CA HIS A 46 -9.12 -14.33 16.30
C HIS A 46 -10.54 -13.94 15.89
N ASP A 47 -10.80 -13.89 14.60
CA ASP A 47 -12.14 -13.50 14.13
C ASP A 47 -13.19 -14.47 14.61
N LYS A 48 -12.86 -15.74 14.65
CA LYS A 48 -13.83 -16.78 14.93
C LYS A 48 -14.00 -17.04 16.44
N TYR A 49 -12.93 -16.92 17.21
CA TYR A 49 -12.97 -17.38 18.60
C TYR A 49 -12.62 -16.31 19.63
N GLU A 50 -12.22 -15.11 19.20
CA GLU A 50 -11.79 -14.08 20.16
C GLU A 50 -12.88 -13.73 21.15
N ALA A 51 -14.13 -13.71 20.69
CA ALA A 51 -15.27 -13.30 21.55
C ALA A 51 -15.77 -14.42 22.43
N GLU A 52 -15.30 -15.65 22.25
CA GLU A 52 -15.81 -16.77 23.01
C GLU A 52 -15.25 -16.81 24.42
N ASP A 53 -16.07 -17.22 25.36
CA ASP A 53 -15.63 -17.41 26.75
C ASP A 53 -14.60 -18.53 26.84
N GLY A 54 -13.62 -18.38 27.72
CA GLY A 54 -12.56 -19.37 27.86
C GLY A 54 -13.05 -20.74 28.26
N GLU A 55 -14.10 -20.81 29.08
CA GLU A 55 -14.66 -22.10 29.46
C GLU A 55 -15.34 -22.78 28.29
N VAL A 56 -15.98 -22.01 27.44
CA VAL A 56 -16.60 -22.56 26.23
C VAL A 56 -15.53 -23.12 25.30
N LEU A 57 -14.45 -22.38 25.08
CA LEU A 57 -13.35 -22.86 24.26
C LEU A 57 -12.76 -24.14 24.82
N LYS A 58 -12.58 -24.20 26.13
CA LYS A 58 -12.03 -25.37 26.75
C LYS A 58 -12.90 -26.62 26.47
N GLU A 59 -14.21 -26.45 26.56
CA GLU A 59 -15.14 -27.57 26.29
C GLU A 59 -15.12 -27.98 24.82
N LYS A 60 -15.00 -26.95 23.91
CA LYS A 60 -14.99 -27.27 22.49
C LYS A 60 -13.74 -28.00 22.05
N ALA A 61 -12.62 -27.80 22.76
CA ALA A 61 -11.35 -28.45 22.44
C ALA A 61 -11.01 -28.31 20.96
N ILE A 62 -10.97 -27.07 20.47
CA ILE A 62 -10.70 -26.77 19.06
C ILE A 62 -9.25 -27.08 18.75
N GLU A 63 -9.00 -28.02 17.87
CA GLU A 63 -7.66 -28.37 17.45
C GLU A 63 -7.29 -27.61 16.18
N VAL A 64 -6.07 -27.08 16.15
CA VAL A 64 -5.62 -26.29 15.02
C VAL A 64 -4.16 -26.63 14.69
N ALA A 65 -3.81 -26.39 13.43
CA ALA A 65 -2.43 -26.45 12.96
C ALA A 65 -2.11 -25.12 12.31
N VAL A 66 -1.07 -24.45 12.83
CA VAL A 66 -0.67 -23.15 12.31
C VAL A 66 0.82 -23.16 12.01
N ALA A 67 1.25 -22.22 11.18
CA ALA A 67 2.65 -22.06 10.86
C ALA A 67 2.95 -20.59 10.71
N GLY A 68 4.17 -20.20 11.10
CA GLY A 68 4.56 -18.80 10.98
C GLY A 68 5.93 -18.55 11.54
N ARG A 69 6.25 -17.28 11.63
CA ARG A 69 7.56 -16.82 12.08
C ARG A 69 7.50 -16.43 13.56
N ILE A 70 8.52 -16.85 14.29
CA ILE A 70 8.63 -16.51 15.72
C ILE A 70 9.02 -15.04 15.84
N MET A 71 8.14 -14.24 16.42
CA MET A 71 8.37 -12.80 16.55
C MET A 71 8.80 -12.42 17.97
N THR A 72 8.27 -13.11 18.98
CA THR A 72 8.70 -12.90 20.36
C THR A 72 8.77 -14.26 21.05
N ARG A 73 9.56 -14.30 22.12
CA ARG A 73 9.73 -15.52 22.88
C ARG A 73 10.00 -15.15 24.34
N ARG A 74 9.22 -15.71 25.24
CA ARG A 74 9.38 -15.43 26.66
C ARG A 74 9.33 -16.74 27.42
N ALA A 75 10.48 -17.14 27.95
CA ALA A 75 10.58 -18.38 28.69
C ALA A 75 10.16 -18.17 30.14
N MET A 76 9.41 -19.12 30.69
CA MET A 76 8.94 -19.06 32.06
C MET A 76 9.00 -20.48 32.64
N GLY A 77 10.14 -20.84 33.21
CA GLY A 77 10.30 -22.17 33.77
C GLY A 77 10.27 -23.25 32.71
N LYS A 78 9.30 -24.15 32.82
CA LYS A 78 9.19 -25.27 31.90
C LYS A 78 8.32 -24.96 30.71
N ALA A 79 8.00 -23.68 30.49
CA ALA A 79 7.13 -23.29 29.40
C ALA A 79 7.64 -22.03 28.72
N THR A 80 7.24 -21.82 27.49
CA THR A 80 7.61 -20.65 26.72
C THR A 80 6.37 -20.11 26.04
N PHE A 81 6.16 -18.78 26.13
CA PHE A 81 5.15 -18.10 25.34
C PHE A 81 5.80 -17.53 24.08
N ILE A 82 5.20 -17.80 22.95
CA ILE A 82 5.73 -17.38 21.66
C ILE A 82 4.65 -16.64 20.92
N THR A 83 5.02 -15.50 20.27
CA THR A 83 4.15 -14.84 19.33
C THR A 83 4.52 -15.32 17.93
N LEU A 84 3.57 -15.94 17.26
CA LEU A 84 3.75 -16.47 15.91
C LEU A 84 3.05 -15.56 14.92
N GLN A 85 3.75 -15.19 13.85
CA GLN A 85 3.20 -14.31 12.82
C GLN A 85 3.07 -15.07 11.51
N ASP A 86 1.86 -15.04 10.92
CA ASP A 86 1.67 -15.58 9.59
C ASP A 86 1.18 -14.47 8.67
N MET A 87 0.72 -14.83 7.47
CA MET A 87 0.31 -13.82 6.51
C MET A 87 -0.87 -12.97 6.98
N SER A 88 -1.65 -13.47 7.91
CA SER A 88 -2.88 -12.81 8.34
C SER A 88 -2.72 -12.00 9.62
N GLY A 89 -1.74 -12.32 10.45
CA GLY A 89 -1.60 -11.66 11.74
C GLY A 89 -0.79 -12.48 12.71
N LYS A 90 -1.04 -12.29 13.99
CA LYS A 90 -0.26 -12.93 15.05
C LYS A 90 -1.15 -13.71 15.99
N ILE A 91 -0.61 -14.79 16.56
CA ILE A 91 -1.29 -15.55 17.60
C ILE A 91 -0.26 -16.04 18.62
N GLN A 92 -0.69 -16.17 19.86
CA GLN A 92 0.17 -16.61 20.93
C GLN A 92 0.19 -18.13 21.03
N LEU A 93 1.36 -18.69 21.27
CA LEU A 93 1.53 -20.09 21.55
C LEU A 93 1.96 -20.28 23.00
N TYR A 94 1.46 -21.32 23.64
CA TYR A 94 1.94 -21.76 24.94
C TYR A 94 2.60 -23.11 24.72
N VAL A 95 3.94 -23.15 24.88
CA VAL A 95 4.74 -24.32 24.55
C VAL A 95 5.36 -24.80 25.85
N ALA A 96 4.79 -25.86 26.41
CA ALA A 96 5.23 -26.37 27.70
C ALA A 96 5.85 -27.74 27.53
N ARG A 97 6.92 -27.99 28.32
CA ARG A 97 7.63 -29.26 28.27
C ARG A 97 6.69 -30.45 28.44
N ASP A 98 5.79 -30.34 29.41
CA ASP A 98 4.93 -31.44 29.74
C ASP A 98 3.85 -31.75 28.71
N ASN A 99 3.61 -30.83 27.77
CA ASN A 99 2.63 -31.04 26.72
C ASN A 99 3.24 -31.60 25.44
N LEU A 100 4.55 -31.78 25.40
CA LEU A 100 5.28 -32.23 24.23
C LEU A 100 5.84 -33.62 24.45
N PRO A 101 6.22 -34.34 23.39
CA PRO A 101 6.92 -35.60 23.56
C PRO A 101 8.21 -35.39 24.32
N GLU A 102 8.66 -36.43 25.00
CA GLU A 102 9.87 -36.33 25.81
C GLU A 102 11.06 -35.88 25.01
N GLY A 103 11.81 -34.90 25.55
CA GLY A 103 13.01 -34.39 24.94
C GLY A 103 12.79 -33.27 23.93
N VAL A 104 11.58 -33.11 23.41
CA VAL A 104 11.34 -32.14 22.37
C VAL A 104 11.50 -30.71 22.87
N TYR A 105 11.05 -30.43 24.07
CA TYR A 105 11.17 -29.06 24.60
C TYR A 105 12.63 -28.63 24.67
N ALA A 106 13.50 -29.48 25.25
CA ALA A 106 14.90 -29.11 25.41
C ALA A 106 15.64 -29.12 24.07
N GLU A 107 15.44 -30.13 23.25
CA GLU A 107 16.24 -30.31 22.04
C GLU A 107 15.76 -29.46 20.87
N ASP A 108 14.43 -29.26 20.72
CA ASP A 108 13.88 -28.51 19.59
C ASP A 108 13.56 -27.09 20.02
N VAL A 109 12.59 -26.92 20.93
CA VAL A 109 12.14 -25.59 21.33
C VAL A 109 13.28 -24.78 21.94
N GLY A 110 14.16 -25.43 22.70
CA GLY A 110 15.28 -24.74 23.32
C GLY A 110 16.27 -24.16 22.33
N ASN A 111 16.28 -24.65 21.11
CA ASN A 111 17.20 -24.18 20.07
C ASN A 111 16.57 -23.22 19.08
N TRP A 112 15.29 -22.86 19.26
CA TRP A 112 14.67 -21.90 18.38
C TRP A 112 15.17 -20.49 18.64
N ASP A 113 15.21 -19.71 17.58
CA ASP A 113 15.58 -18.31 17.65
C ASP A 113 14.47 -17.44 17.06
N LEU A 114 14.46 -16.18 17.44
CA LEU A 114 13.54 -15.24 16.83
C LEU A 114 13.78 -15.19 15.32
N GLY A 115 12.70 -15.22 14.57
CA GLY A 115 12.77 -15.23 13.13
C GLY A 115 12.64 -16.61 12.52
N ASP A 116 12.83 -17.68 13.30
CA ASP A 116 12.62 -19.03 12.79
C ASP A 116 11.17 -19.22 12.36
N ILE A 117 10.95 -20.06 11.37
CA ILE A 117 9.60 -20.41 10.95
C ILE A 117 9.31 -21.82 11.47
N ILE A 118 8.18 -21.94 12.17
CA ILE A 118 7.79 -23.20 12.78
C ILE A 118 6.34 -23.54 12.41
N GLY A 119 6.05 -24.83 12.49
CA GLY A 119 4.68 -25.30 12.43
C GLY A 119 4.33 -25.95 13.76
N VAL A 120 3.12 -25.72 14.24
CA VAL A 120 2.68 -26.28 15.51
C VAL A 120 1.26 -26.76 15.40
N LYS A 121 0.92 -27.74 16.23
CA LYS A 121 -0.44 -28.21 16.38
C LYS A 121 -0.80 -28.14 17.86
N GLY A 122 -2.05 -27.82 18.13
CA GLY A 122 -2.48 -27.75 19.50
C GLY A 122 -3.94 -27.39 19.61
N THR A 123 -4.33 -27.01 20.82
CA THR A 123 -5.72 -26.73 21.16
C THR A 123 -5.86 -25.27 21.59
N LEU A 124 -6.90 -24.62 21.10
CA LEU A 124 -7.17 -23.23 21.47
C LEU A 124 -7.64 -23.12 22.90
N PHE A 125 -7.15 -22.11 23.60
CA PHE A 125 -7.62 -21.79 24.93
C PHE A 125 -7.38 -20.30 25.19
N LYS A 126 -7.91 -19.79 26.28
CA LYS A 126 -7.63 -18.43 26.70
C LYS A 126 -6.86 -18.44 28.01
N THR A 127 -5.83 -17.58 28.07
CA THR A 127 -5.02 -17.46 29.28
C THR A 127 -5.80 -16.69 30.34
N LYS A 128 -5.20 -16.56 31.51
CA LYS A 128 -5.81 -15.80 32.60
C LYS A 128 -6.07 -14.34 32.22
N THR A 129 -5.25 -13.80 31.34
CA THR A 129 -5.43 -12.44 30.85
C THR A 129 -6.32 -12.38 29.62
N ASN A 130 -7.00 -13.49 29.32
CA ASN A 130 -7.97 -13.56 28.20
C ASN A 130 -7.32 -13.47 26.82
N GLU A 131 -6.06 -13.91 26.72
CA GLU A 131 -5.38 -13.94 25.43
C GLU A 131 -5.65 -15.27 24.72
N LEU A 132 -6.15 -15.19 23.46
CA LEU A 132 -6.36 -16.40 22.68
C LEU A 132 -5.03 -17.06 22.35
N THR A 133 -4.85 -18.30 22.73
CA THR A 133 -3.55 -18.94 22.70
C THR A 133 -3.71 -20.39 22.26
N ILE A 134 -2.66 -20.95 21.67
CA ILE A 134 -2.64 -22.36 21.28
C ILE A 134 -1.80 -23.13 22.28
N LYS A 135 -2.43 -24.10 22.96
CA LYS A 135 -1.73 -25.03 23.82
C LYS A 135 -1.09 -26.07 22.91
N THR A 136 0.21 -25.98 22.77
CA THR A 136 0.95 -26.67 21.73
C THR A 136 1.27 -28.11 22.13
N THR A 137 0.96 -29.07 21.27
CA THR A 137 1.25 -30.47 21.52
C THR A 137 2.23 -31.08 20.50
N GLU A 138 2.37 -30.48 19.33
CA GLU A 138 3.33 -30.91 18.33
C GLU A 138 4.04 -29.71 17.76
N VAL A 139 5.33 -29.84 17.48
CA VAL A 139 6.11 -28.75 16.90
C VAL A 139 7.02 -29.30 15.81
N GLN A 140 7.33 -28.44 14.86
CA GLN A 140 8.31 -28.75 13.83
C GLN A 140 8.96 -27.45 13.37
N LEU A 141 10.29 -27.45 13.32
CA LEU A 141 11.01 -26.32 12.73
C LEU A 141 10.95 -26.47 11.21
N LEU A 142 10.49 -25.44 10.54
CA LEU A 142 10.35 -25.47 9.09
C LEU A 142 11.49 -24.76 8.38
N THR A 143 11.96 -23.64 8.93
CA THR A 143 13.05 -22.89 8.34
C THR A 143 13.83 -22.18 9.44
N LYS A 144 15.12 -22.42 9.49
CA LYS A 144 15.99 -21.73 10.44
C LYS A 144 16.36 -20.37 9.91
N ALA A 145 16.16 -19.32 10.70
CA ALA A 145 16.60 -17.98 10.35
C ALA A 145 18.08 -17.85 10.71
N LEU A 146 18.88 -17.45 9.74
CA LEU A 146 20.32 -17.35 9.93
C LEU A 146 20.77 -15.97 10.38
N ARG A 147 19.92 -14.98 10.27
CA ARG A 147 20.20 -13.62 10.71
C ARG A 147 19.14 -13.17 11.68
N PRO A 148 19.51 -12.36 12.69
CA PRO A 148 18.49 -11.84 13.61
C PRO A 148 17.53 -10.91 12.90
N LEU A 149 16.31 -10.83 13.42
CA LEU A 149 15.32 -9.89 12.89
C LEU A 149 15.75 -8.45 13.15
N PRO A 150 15.33 -7.50 12.30
CA PRO A 150 15.61 -6.10 12.59
C PRO A 150 15.00 -5.71 13.94
N ASN A 151 15.72 -4.89 14.67
CA ASN A 151 15.23 -4.38 15.94
C ASN A 151 14.04 -3.46 15.68
N LYS A 152 12.93 -3.69 16.37
CA LYS A 152 11.74 -2.90 16.19
C LYS A 152 11.99 -1.41 16.37
N PHE A 153 12.90 -1.06 17.29
CA PHE A 153 13.13 0.33 17.63
C PHE A 153 14.27 0.95 16.84
N HIS A 154 15.16 0.14 16.29
CA HIS A 154 16.35 0.64 15.59
C HIS A 154 16.49 0.03 14.20
N GLY A 155 15.60 -0.87 13.81
CA GLY A 155 15.75 -1.63 12.60
C GLY A 155 15.59 -0.79 11.36
N LEU A 156 14.50 -0.97 10.67
CA LEU A 156 14.31 -0.32 9.38
C LEU A 156 13.53 0.97 9.51
N THR A 157 14.09 1.94 10.26
CA THR A 157 13.55 3.29 10.28
C THR A 157 14.01 4.09 9.07
N ASP A 158 15.16 3.72 8.50
CA ASP A 158 15.65 4.37 7.29
C ASP A 158 14.76 3.96 6.11
N MET A 159 14.10 4.94 5.49
CA MET A 159 13.18 4.66 4.39
C MET A 159 13.87 3.98 3.22
N GLU A 160 15.11 4.38 2.92
CA GLU A 160 15.84 3.75 1.82
C GLU A 160 16.11 2.28 2.11
N ALA A 161 16.49 1.96 3.34
CA ALA A 161 16.73 0.56 3.70
C ALA A 161 15.44 -0.24 3.61
N ARG A 162 14.32 0.36 4.01
CA ARG A 162 13.02 -0.30 3.89
C ARG A 162 12.68 -0.61 2.45
N TYR A 163 13.00 0.29 1.54
CA TYR A 163 12.73 0.06 0.12
C TYR A 163 13.65 -1.00 -0.47
N ARG A 164 14.93 -0.99 -0.09
CA ARG A 164 15.87 -1.96 -0.63
C ARG A 164 15.68 -3.35 -0.09
N GLN A 165 15.29 -3.46 1.18
CA GLN A 165 15.04 -4.75 1.83
C GLN A 165 13.59 -4.82 2.26
N ARG A 166 12.69 -4.71 1.29
CA ARG A 166 11.26 -4.67 1.58
C ARG A 166 10.80 -5.89 2.35
N TYR A 167 11.40 -7.05 2.10
CA TYR A 167 11.00 -8.25 2.81
C TYR A 167 11.26 -8.14 4.31
N LEU A 168 12.35 -7.50 4.72
CA LEU A 168 12.60 -7.27 6.14
C LEU A 168 11.62 -6.25 6.72
N ASP A 169 11.30 -5.21 5.95
CA ASP A 169 10.30 -4.24 6.36
C ASP A 169 8.95 -4.92 6.57
N LEU A 170 8.57 -5.81 5.68
CA LEU A 170 7.29 -6.51 5.80
C LEU A 170 7.25 -7.43 7.01
N ILE A 171 8.38 -8.07 7.33
CA ILE A 171 8.42 -8.92 8.52
C ILE A 171 8.22 -8.10 9.79
N SER A 172 8.84 -6.94 9.88
CA SER A 172 8.96 -6.21 11.13
C SER A 172 7.99 -5.03 11.27
N ASN A 173 7.30 -4.63 10.22
CA ASN A 173 6.48 -3.41 10.23
C ASN A 173 5.06 -3.71 9.79
N GLU A 174 4.15 -3.72 10.77
CA GLU A 174 2.74 -4.01 10.47
C GLU A 174 2.10 -2.98 9.56
N GLU A 175 2.52 -1.72 9.67
CA GLU A 175 1.97 -0.69 8.81
C GLU A 175 2.30 -0.93 7.35
N SER A 176 3.52 -1.39 7.06
CA SER A 176 3.90 -1.70 5.69
C SER A 176 3.07 -2.87 5.16
N ARG A 177 2.91 -3.92 5.97
CA ARG A 177 2.08 -5.05 5.55
C ARG A 177 0.67 -4.59 5.23
N ARG A 178 0.10 -3.77 6.12
CA ARG A 178 -1.26 -3.28 5.93
C ARG A 178 -1.39 -2.46 4.66
N THR A 179 -0.39 -1.60 4.38
CA THR A 179 -0.41 -0.78 3.18
C THR A 179 -0.47 -1.64 1.92
N PHE A 180 0.35 -2.70 1.85
CA PHE A 180 0.34 -3.54 0.66
C PHE A 180 -0.95 -4.34 0.53
N VAL A 181 -1.52 -4.79 1.64
CA VAL A 181 -2.80 -5.49 1.61
C VAL A 181 -3.89 -4.54 1.11
N ILE A 182 -3.92 -3.31 1.63
CA ILE A 182 -4.92 -2.33 1.20
C ILE A 182 -4.73 -2.02 -0.28
N ARG A 183 -3.49 -1.87 -0.74
CA ARG A 183 -3.25 -1.60 -2.15
C ARG A 183 -3.84 -2.71 -3.03
N SER A 184 -3.62 -3.96 -2.65
CA SER A 184 -4.17 -5.07 -3.41
C SER A 184 -5.69 -5.04 -3.43
N LYS A 185 -6.29 -4.72 -2.29
CA LYS A 185 -7.76 -4.64 -2.22
C LYS A 185 -8.29 -3.48 -3.05
N VAL A 186 -7.57 -2.35 -3.08
CA VAL A 186 -7.98 -1.22 -3.90
C VAL A 186 -7.97 -1.60 -5.38
N VAL A 187 -6.91 -2.27 -5.83
CA VAL A 187 -6.82 -2.67 -7.23
C VAL A 187 -7.95 -3.63 -7.58
N ALA A 188 -8.21 -4.62 -6.73
CA ALA A 188 -9.29 -5.56 -6.97
C ALA A 188 -10.65 -4.87 -6.97
N GLY A 189 -10.84 -3.92 -6.05
CA GLY A 189 -12.09 -3.18 -5.96
C GLY A 189 -12.34 -2.31 -7.17
N ILE A 190 -11.29 -1.68 -7.70
CA ILE A 190 -11.42 -0.89 -8.92
C ILE A 190 -11.89 -1.77 -10.07
N ARG A 191 -11.26 -2.93 -10.23
CA ARG A 191 -11.66 -3.84 -11.30
C ARG A 191 -13.12 -4.27 -11.16
N GLU A 192 -13.49 -4.65 -9.96
CA GLU A 192 -14.87 -5.09 -9.71
C GLU A 192 -15.87 -3.98 -10.04
N PHE A 193 -15.55 -2.75 -9.63
CA PHE A 193 -16.42 -1.61 -9.89
C PHE A 193 -16.66 -1.42 -11.39
N PHE A 194 -15.57 -1.36 -12.16
CA PHE A 194 -15.72 -1.06 -13.59
C PHE A 194 -16.35 -2.22 -14.33
N ILE A 195 -16.03 -3.45 -13.97
CA ILE A 195 -16.66 -4.61 -14.60
C ILE A 195 -18.18 -4.60 -14.32
N SER A 196 -18.56 -4.26 -13.08
CA SER A 196 -19.98 -4.21 -12.74
C SER A 196 -20.73 -3.11 -13.48
N LYS A 197 -20.01 -2.08 -13.93
CA LYS A 197 -20.60 -0.99 -14.71
C LYS A 197 -20.60 -1.25 -16.21
N GLY A 198 -20.17 -2.44 -16.62
CA GLY A 198 -20.15 -2.80 -18.02
C GLY A 198 -18.91 -2.40 -18.78
N PHE A 199 -17.86 -2.04 -18.08
CA PHE A 199 -16.58 -1.72 -18.72
C PHE A 199 -15.79 -2.98 -18.99
N MET A 200 -15.05 -2.98 -20.10
CA MET A 200 -14.14 -4.07 -20.44
C MET A 200 -12.72 -3.69 -20.04
N GLU A 201 -12.07 -4.56 -19.29
CA GLU A 201 -10.65 -4.34 -18.96
C GLU A 201 -9.78 -4.74 -20.15
N VAL A 202 -8.86 -3.86 -20.52
CA VAL A 202 -8.00 -4.11 -21.67
C VAL A 202 -6.55 -3.91 -21.27
N GLU A 203 -5.66 -4.49 -22.08
CA GLU A 203 -4.23 -4.29 -21.97
C GLU A 203 -3.71 -3.77 -23.28
N THR A 204 -3.37 -2.49 -23.32
CA THR A 204 -2.79 -1.91 -24.52
C THR A 204 -1.28 -1.93 -24.43
N PRO A 205 -0.56 -1.70 -25.55
CA PRO A 205 0.89 -1.87 -25.52
C PRO A 205 1.62 -0.96 -24.56
N MET A 206 2.60 -1.50 -23.87
CA MET A 206 3.51 -0.70 -23.05
C MET A 206 4.68 -0.19 -23.87
N LEU A 207 5.09 -0.93 -24.90
CA LEU A 207 6.12 -0.47 -25.83
C LEU A 207 5.42 0.19 -27.01
N GLN A 208 5.75 1.46 -27.26
CA GLN A 208 5.05 2.24 -28.26
C GLN A 208 6.04 2.88 -29.21
N VAL A 209 5.64 3.02 -30.46
CA VAL A 209 6.47 3.66 -31.48
C VAL A 209 6.49 5.17 -31.26
N ILE A 210 5.34 5.74 -30.92
CA ILE A 210 5.20 7.18 -30.70
C ILE A 210 4.63 7.39 -29.30
N PRO A 211 5.36 8.02 -28.39
CA PRO A 211 4.81 8.30 -27.06
C PRO A 211 3.73 9.38 -27.14
N GLY A 212 2.75 9.31 -26.26
CA GLY A 212 1.70 10.31 -26.25
C GLY A 212 0.73 10.10 -25.11
N GLY A 213 -0.23 11.03 -25.01
CA GLY A 213 -1.29 10.94 -24.02
C GLY A 213 -0.99 11.61 -22.71
N ALA A 214 0.20 12.21 -22.56
CA ALA A 214 0.57 12.97 -21.40
C ALA A 214 1.79 13.80 -21.72
N SER A 215 2.05 14.80 -20.89
CA SER A 215 3.23 15.65 -21.04
C SER A 215 4.31 15.14 -20.10
N ALA A 216 5.22 14.34 -20.64
CA ALA A 216 6.27 13.73 -19.82
C ALA A 216 7.39 13.26 -20.74
N ARG A 217 8.56 13.03 -20.15
CA ARG A 217 9.68 12.47 -20.89
C ARG A 217 9.57 10.95 -20.91
N PRO A 218 9.72 10.29 -22.05
CA PRO A 218 9.64 8.85 -22.11
C PRO A 218 11.01 8.20 -21.84
N PHE A 219 10.97 6.94 -21.40
CA PHE A 219 12.13 6.07 -21.48
C PHE A 219 12.21 5.53 -22.89
N ILE A 220 13.42 5.49 -23.44
CA ILE A 220 13.64 5.05 -24.80
C ILE A 220 14.41 3.74 -24.78
N THR A 221 13.99 2.79 -25.63
CA THR A 221 14.70 1.55 -25.78
C THR A 221 14.78 1.24 -27.27
N HIS A 222 15.50 0.18 -27.64
CA HIS A 222 15.73 -0.14 -29.03
C HIS A 222 15.31 -1.57 -29.33
N HIS A 223 14.47 -1.71 -30.35
CA HIS A 223 14.04 -3.03 -30.83
C HIS A 223 15.06 -3.53 -31.84
N ASN A 224 15.91 -4.46 -31.44
CA ASN A 224 17.05 -4.84 -32.27
C ASN A 224 16.64 -5.46 -33.60
N ALA A 225 15.66 -6.37 -33.56
CA ALA A 225 15.28 -7.07 -34.78
C ALA A 225 14.71 -6.13 -35.84
N LEU A 226 13.94 -5.14 -35.42
CA LEU A 226 13.35 -4.17 -36.34
C LEU A 226 14.22 -2.95 -36.55
N ASP A 227 15.26 -2.80 -35.72
CA ASP A 227 16.17 -1.65 -35.78
C ASP A 227 15.42 -0.33 -35.68
N VAL A 228 14.51 -0.23 -34.71
CA VAL A 228 13.77 0.99 -34.45
C VAL A 228 13.76 1.30 -32.96
N ASP A 229 13.74 2.58 -32.65
CA ASP A 229 13.56 3.00 -31.27
C ASP A 229 12.11 2.82 -30.87
N MET A 230 11.92 2.39 -29.64
CA MET A 230 10.60 2.29 -29.06
C MET A 230 10.60 2.99 -27.69
N TYR A 231 9.42 3.27 -27.20
CA TYR A 231 9.27 4.07 -25.99
C TYR A 231 8.40 3.31 -25.00
N LEU A 232 8.82 3.33 -23.73
CA LEU A 232 7.94 2.86 -22.68
C LEU A 232 6.86 3.91 -22.49
N ARG A 233 5.63 3.50 -22.53
CA ARG A 233 4.51 4.43 -22.61
C ARG A 233 4.43 5.33 -21.38
N ILE A 234 4.01 6.58 -21.62
CA ILE A 234 3.74 7.52 -20.55
C ILE A 234 2.27 7.51 -20.16
N ALA A 235 1.40 7.04 -21.05
CA ALA A 235 -0.03 6.87 -20.79
C ALA A 235 -0.63 6.02 -21.90
N PRO A 236 -1.76 5.34 -21.61
CA PRO A 236 -2.42 4.52 -22.65
C PRO A 236 -3.50 5.26 -23.45
N GLU A 237 -3.56 6.58 -23.35
CA GLU A 237 -4.68 7.35 -23.84
C GLU A 237 -5.01 7.09 -25.30
N LEU A 238 -4.01 7.13 -26.18
CA LEU A 238 -4.28 7.03 -27.60
C LEU A 238 -4.83 5.65 -27.96
N TYR A 239 -4.29 4.60 -27.36
CA TYR A 239 -4.76 3.25 -27.65
C TYR A 239 -6.16 3.02 -27.11
N LEU A 240 -6.45 3.56 -25.92
CA LEU A 240 -7.80 3.41 -25.37
C LEU A 240 -8.82 4.14 -26.23
N LYS A 241 -8.48 5.32 -26.72
CA LYS A 241 -9.39 6.04 -27.60
C LYS A 241 -9.64 5.27 -28.91
N ARG A 242 -8.60 4.61 -29.43
CA ARG A 242 -8.77 3.78 -30.62
C ARG A 242 -9.74 2.64 -30.39
N LEU A 243 -9.70 2.06 -29.20
CA LEU A 243 -10.63 0.99 -28.86
C LEU A 243 -12.07 1.49 -28.82
N VAL A 244 -12.26 2.70 -28.28
CA VAL A 244 -13.60 3.28 -28.28
C VAL A 244 -14.07 3.55 -29.70
N VAL A 245 -13.19 4.08 -30.55
CA VAL A 245 -13.53 4.27 -31.97
C VAL A 245 -13.91 2.94 -32.61
N GLY A 246 -13.23 1.87 -32.21
CA GLY A 246 -13.50 0.55 -32.74
C GLY A 246 -14.77 -0.10 -32.23
N GLY A 247 -15.49 0.57 -31.33
CA GLY A 247 -16.77 0.06 -30.88
C GLY A 247 -16.81 -0.48 -29.45
N PHE A 248 -15.70 -0.47 -28.72
CA PHE A 248 -15.73 -0.82 -27.31
C PHE A 248 -16.07 0.43 -26.52
N GLU A 249 -17.33 0.58 -26.19
CA GLU A 249 -17.87 1.85 -25.71
C GLU A 249 -17.47 2.19 -24.28
N ARG A 250 -17.08 1.20 -23.50
CA ARG A 250 -16.63 1.38 -22.12
C ARG A 250 -15.41 0.52 -21.89
N VAL A 251 -14.26 1.17 -21.70
CA VAL A 251 -13.00 0.43 -21.50
C VAL A 251 -12.24 1.04 -20.33
N PHE A 252 -11.47 0.21 -19.66
CA PHE A 252 -10.55 0.69 -18.65
C PHE A 252 -9.30 -0.14 -18.65
N GLU A 253 -8.22 0.47 -18.17
CA GLU A 253 -6.93 -0.21 -18.04
C GLU A 253 -6.31 0.18 -16.71
N LEU A 254 -5.89 -0.84 -15.96
CA LEU A 254 -5.07 -0.71 -14.76
C LEU A 254 -3.73 -1.30 -15.11
N ASN A 255 -2.72 -0.46 -15.30
CA ASN A 255 -1.44 -0.98 -15.75
C ASN A 255 -0.33 0.03 -15.47
N ARG A 256 0.89 -0.37 -15.80
CA ARG A 256 2.07 0.44 -15.49
C ARG A 256 2.30 1.48 -16.57
N ASN A 257 2.69 2.66 -16.12
CA ASN A 257 3.19 3.72 -16.98
C ASN A 257 4.57 4.12 -16.51
N PHE A 258 5.31 4.79 -17.38
CA PHE A 258 6.72 5.10 -17.14
C PHE A 258 6.98 6.54 -17.50
N ARG A 259 7.64 7.29 -16.61
CA ARG A 259 8.00 8.68 -16.88
C ARG A 259 9.44 8.90 -16.45
N ASN A 260 10.26 9.35 -17.38
CA ASN A 260 11.69 9.50 -17.17
C ASN A 260 11.97 10.87 -16.59
N GLU A 261 11.62 11.05 -15.31
CA GLU A 261 11.73 12.31 -14.62
C GLU A 261 12.28 12.07 -13.23
N GLY A 262 12.50 13.17 -12.49
CA GLY A 262 13.08 13.05 -11.17
C GLY A 262 12.26 12.20 -10.20
N VAL A 263 12.94 11.56 -9.27
CA VAL A 263 12.33 10.65 -8.31
C VAL A 263 12.08 11.40 -7.01
N SER A 264 10.92 11.16 -6.41
CA SER A 264 10.58 11.70 -5.09
C SER A 264 9.65 10.72 -4.39
N VAL A 265 9.24 11.07 -3.18
CA VAL A 265 8.30 10.23 -2.44
C VAL A 265 7.02 10.01 -3.22
N ARG A 266 6.60 11.01 -3.98
CA ARG A 266 5.35 10.95 -4.73
C ARG A 266 5.54 10.60 -6.20
N HIS A 267 6.77 10.56 -6.70
CA HIS A 267 7.05 10.37 -8.13
C HIS A 267 8.00 9.22 -8.31
N ASN A 268 7.47 8.10 -8.77
CA ASN A 268 8.22 6.91 -9.13
C ASN A 268 8.26 6.84 -10.65
N PRO A 269 9.41 6.52 -11.24
CA PRO A 269 9.47 6.44 -12.70
C PRO A 269 8.56 5.36 -13.29
N GLU A 270 8.19 4.37 -12.50
CA GLU A 270 7.26 3.33 -12.91
C GLU A 270 6.13 3.27 -11.89
N PHE A 271 4.88 3.39 -12.35
CA PHE A 271 3.74 3.47 -11.44
C PHE A 271 2.50 2.89 -12.11
N THR A 272 1.55 2.48 -11.27
CA THR A 272 0.28 1.95 -11.73
C THR A 272 -0.74 3.07 -11.84
N MET A 273 -1.47 3.08 -12.95
CA MET A 273 -2.47 4.11 -13.20
C MET A 273 -3.76 3.45 -13.70
N LEU A 274 -4.88 4.02 -13.29
CA LEU A 274 -6.17 3.68 -13.86
C LEU A 274 -6.53 4.74 -14.90
N GLU A 275 -6.96 4.28 -16.08
CA GLU A 275 -7.49 5.18 -17.09
C GLU A 275 -8.71 4.52 -17.69
N TYR A 276 -9.79 5.28 -17.89
CA TYR A 276 -11.00 4.70 -18.43
C TYR A 276 -11.70 5.69 -19.35
N TYR A 277 -12.46 5.15 -20.29
CA TYR A 277 -13.18 5.93 -21.28
C TYR A 277 -14.56 5.36 -21.47
N GLN A 278 -15.53 6.26 -21.67
CA GLN A 278 -16.94 5.88 -21.82
C GLN A 278 -17.56 6.72 -22.92
N ALA A 279 -18.07 6.04 -23.94
CA ALA A 279 -18.81 6.71 -24.99
C ALA A 279 -20.17 7.16 -24.48
N TYR A 280 -20.73 8.19 -25.13
CA TYR A 280 -22.06 8.71 -24.83
C TYR A 280 -22.16 9.25 -23.39
N ALA A 281 -21.08 9.79 -22.89
CA ALA A 281 -21.03 10.34 -21.54
C ALA A 281 -20.28 11.66 -21.59
N ASP A 282 -20.57 12.52 -20.63
CA ASP A 282 -19.81 13.75 -20.50
C ASP A 282 -19.04 13.73 -19.17
N TYR A 283 -18.38 14.84 -18.88
CA TYR A 283 -17.52 14.87 -17.70
C TYR A 283 -18.32 14.77 -16.39
N HIS A 284 -19.59 15.13 -16.41
CA HIS A 284 -20.42 14.93 -15.22
C HIS A 284 -20.59 13.46 -14.91
N ASP A 285 -20.79 12.64 -15.95
CA ASP A 285 -20.90 11.20 -15.76
C ASP A 285 -19.60 10.62 -15.17
N LEU A 286 -18.48 11.12 -15.68
CA LEU A 286 -17.19 10.63 -15.19
C LEU A 286 -16.93 11.03 -13.74
N MET A 287 -17.34 12.25 -13.38
CA MET A 287 -17.22 12.65 -11.98
C MET A 287 -18.12 11.82 -11.08
N ASP A 288 -19.35 11.53 -11.54
CA ASP A 288 -20.24 10.66 -10.78
C ASP A 288 -19.60 9.28 -10.56
N ASN A 289 -19.04 8.71 -11.62
CA ASN A 289 -18.40 7.41 -11.53
C ASN A 289 -17.23 7.43 -10.54
N THR A 290 -16.41 8.45 -10.62
CA THR A 290 -15.23 8.55 -9.75
C THR A 290 -15.65 8.70 -8.30
N GLU A 291 -16.63 9.53 -8.03
CA GLU A 291 -17.12 9.73 -6.68
C GLU A 291 -17.68 8.42 -6.12
N GLU A 292 -18.48 7.73 -6.92
CA GLU A 292 -19.06 6.46 -6.50
C GLU A 292 -17.95 5.42 -6.23
N LEU A 293 -16.95 5.38 -7.10
CA LEU A 293 -15.84 4.44 -6.92
C LEU A 293 -15.10 4.68 -5.61
N LEU A 294 -14.71 5.92 -5.35
CA LEU A 294 -13.94 6.23 -4.15
C LEU A 294 -14.74 5.95 -2.89
N ARG A 295 -16.04 6.29 -2.90
CA ARG A 295 -16.89 6.00 -1.75
C ARG A 295 -17.02 4.50 -1.51
N LYS A 296 -17.21 3.74 -2.57
CA LYS A 296 -17.34 2.29 -2.46
C LYS A 296 -16.04 1.66 -1.95
N LEU A 297 -14.91 2.12 -2.46
CA LEU A 297 -13.63 1.59 -1.98
C LEU A 297 -13.45 1.85 -0.49
N ALA A 298 -13.78 3.05 -0.04
CA ALA A 298 -13.64 3.37 1.39
C ALA A 298 -14.51 2.45 2.23
N ILE A 299 -15.77 2.28 1.85
CA ILE A 299 -16.69 1.45 2.62
C ILE A 299 -16.25 -0.01 2.60
N ASP A 300 -15.93 -0.54 1.43
CA ASP A 300 -15.64 -1.96 1.30
C ASP A 300 -14.32 -2.35 1.94
N ILE A 301 -13.32 -1.49 1.88
CA ILE A 301 -11.98 -1.82 2.35
C ILE A 301 -11.75 -1.39 3.79
N LEU A 302 -12.20 -0.17 4.14
CA LEU A 302 -11.95 0.39 5.45
C LEU A 302 -13.14 0.28 6.41
N GLY A 303 -14.32 -0.05 5.89
CA GLY A 303 -15.52 -0.12 6.72
C GLY A 303 -16.09 1.23 7.11
N THR A 304 -15.57 2.31 6.55
CA THR A 304 -16.03 3.65 6.87
C THR A 304 -15.72 4.56 5.69
N THR A 305 -16.51 5.62 5.54
CA THR A 305 -16.21 6.65 4.54
C THR A 305 -15.26 7.70 5.05
N ILE A 306 -14.96 7.69 6.35
CA ILE A 306 -14.10 8.69 6.96
C ILE A 306 -12.69 8.14 7.00
N VAL A 307 -11.78 8.83 6.29
CA VAL A 307 -10.39 8.40 6.17
C VAL A 307 -9.50 9.43 6.88
N LYS A 308 -8.64 8.95 7.76
CA LYS A 308 -7.72 9.80 8.49
C LYS A 308 -6.33 9.75 7.88
N TYR A 309 -5.69 10.91 7.78
CA TYR A 309 -4.32 11.01 7.28
C TYR A 309 -3.61 12.10 8.07
N GLY A 310 -2.73 11.68 8.98
CA GLY A 310 -2.13 12.63 9.91
C GLY A 310 -3.18 13.31 10.75
N ASP A 311 -3.17 14.64 10.75
CA ASP A 311 -4.15 15.41 11.47
C ASP A 311 -5.41 15.69 10.66
N LEU A 312 -5.43 15.25 9.40
CA LEU A 312 -6.55 15.54 8.51
C LEU A 312 -7.54 14.39 8.52
N GLU A 313 -8.79 14.72 8.25
CA GLU A 313 -9.86 13.74 8.17
C GLU A 313 -10.67 14.04 6.93
N PHE A 314 -10.80 13.02 6.06
CA PHE A 314 -11.53 13.15 4.82
C PHE A 314 -12.81 12.33 4.89
N ASP A 315 -13.92 12.90 4.41
CA ASP A 315 -15.18 12.17 4.39
C ASP A 315 -15.60 11.91 2.95
N PHE A 316 -15.40 10.67 2.52
CA PHE A 316 -15.81 10.26 1.16
C PHE A 316 -17.30 9.97 1.06
N GLY A 317 -18.02 10.03 2.19
CA GLY A 317 -19.45 9.79 2.20
C GLY A 317 -20.29 11.00 1.82
N LYS A 318 -19.69 12.19 1.89
CA LYS A 318 -20.40 13.41 1.51
C LYS A 318 -20.22 13.67 0.03
N PRO A 319 -21.19 14.35 -0.61
CA PRO A 319 -20.97 14.70 -2.02
C PRO A 319 -19.68 15.50 -2.19
N PHE A 320 -18.90 15.13 -3.20
CA PHE A 320 -17.65 15.85 -3.48
C PHE A 320 -18.00 17.23 -4.03
N GLU A 321 -17.29 18.25 -3.58
CA GLU A 321 -17.49 19.58 -4.11
C GLU A 321 -17.02 19.61 -5.56
N ARG A 322 -17.77 20.30 -6.41
CA ARG A 322 -17.43 20.48 -7.82
C ARG A 322 -17.31 21.98 -8.06
N ILE A 323 -16.08 22.43 -8.28
CA ILE A 323 -15.83 23.86 -8.35
C ILE A 323 -14.77 24.11 -9.43
N THR A 324 -14.96 25.20 -10.20
CA THR A 324 -13.95 25.55 -11.19
C THR A 324 -12.75 26.19 -10.49
N LEU A 325 -11.61 26.15 -11.17
CA LEU A 325 -10.41 26.79 -10.65
C LEU A 325 -10.66 28.28 -10.44
N HIS A 326 -11.35 28.91 -11.37
CA HIS A 326 -11.66 30.35 -11.25
C HIS A 326 -12.56 30.61 -10.04
N ASP A 327 -13.63 29.82 -9.90
CA ASP A 327 -14.55 30.03 -8.80
C ASP A 327 -13.88 29.80 -7.45
N ALA A 328 -13.01 28.80 -7.35
CA ALA A 328 -12.28 28.56 -6.12
C ALA A 328 -11.34 29.72 -5.80
N THR A 329 -10.68 30.25 -6.82
CA THR A 329 -9.78 31.38 -6.62
C THR A 329 -10.53 32.60 -6.13
N ILE A 330 -11.72 32.85 -6.70
CA ILE A 330 -12.53 33.97 -6.27
C ILE A 330 -13.02 33.77 -4.84
N LYS A 331 -13.50 32.56 -4.56
CA LYS A 331 -14.06 32.27 -3.23
C LYS A 331 -13.04 32.46 -2.13
N TYR A 332 -11.85 31.92 -2.29
CA TYR A 332 -10.83 31.95 -1.25
C TYR A 332 -9.88 33.13 -1.36
N GLY A 333 -9.95 33.87 -2.45
CA GLY A 333 -9.15 35.08 -2.61
C GLY A 333 -9.93 36.36 -2.38
N ALA A 334 -11.22 36.26 -2.04
CA ALA A 334 -12.05 37.44 -1.87
C ALA A 334 -11.51 38.35 -0.76
N ASP A 335 -11.01 37.75 0.32
CA ASP A 335 -10.49 38.53 1.43
C ASP A 335 -9.15 39.21 1.07
N LYS A 336 -8.54 38.85 -0.05
CA LYS A 336 -7.35 39.49 -0.57
C LYS A 336 -7.66 40.42 -1.74
N GLY A 337 -8.92 40.74 -1.93
CA GLY A 337 -9.35 41.69 -2.94
C GLY A 337 -9.44 41.15 -4.36
N ILE A 338 -9.41 39.84 -4.52
CA ILE A 338 -9.49 39.26 -5.87
C ILE A 338 -10.93 39.24 -6.32
N VAL A 339 -11.17 39.77 -7.51
CA VAL A 339 -12.48 39.74 -8.13
C VAL A 339 -12.41 39.02 -9.45
N LYS A 340 -13.58 38.67 -9.98
CA LYS A 340 -13.66 37.86 -11.20
C LYS A 340 -12.85 38.45 -12.36
N GLU A 341 -12.95 39.79 -12.52
CA GLU A 341 -12.26 40.45 -13.64
C GLU A 341 -10.75 40.30 -13.58
N ASP A 342 -10.19 40.09 -12.39
CA ASP A 342 -8.76 39.90 -12.24
C ASP A 342 -8.26 38.64 -12.91
N LEU A 343 -9.13 37.66 -13.17
CA LEU A 343 -8.71 36.37 -13.68
C LEU A 343 -8.93 36.23 -15.18
N TYR A 344 -9.54 37.21 -15.83
CA TYR A 344 -9.87 37.11 -17.25
C TYR A 344 -9.11 38.12 -18.10
N ASP A 345 -8.21 38.87 -17.52
CA ASP A 345 -7.40 39.84 -18.24
C ASP A 345 -5.94 39.64 -17.84
N PHE A 346 -5.06 39.57 -18.84
CA PHE A 346 -3.65 39.29 -18.58
C PHE A 346 -3.03 40.33 -17.65
N ASP A 347 -3.22 41.61 -17.96
CA ASP A 347 -2.58 42.65 -17.16
C ASP A 347 -3.12 42.68 -15.74
N ARG A 348 -4.42 42.51 -15.57
CA ARG A 348 -5.01 42.48 -14.25
C ARG A 348 -4.55 41.25 -13.45
N ALA A 349 -4.47 40.09 -14.10
CA ALA A 349 -4.00 38.89 -13.43
C ALA A 349 -2.54 39.04 -13.01
N LYS A 350 -1.72 39.60 -13.89
CA LYS A 350 -0.31 39.83 -13.54
C LYS A 350 -0.17 40.77 -12.38
N ALA A 351 -0.94 41.86 -12.37
CA ALA A 351 -0.88 42.82 -11.25
C ALA A 351 -1.33 42.17 -9.97
N THR A 352 -2.40 41.34 -10.03
CA THR A 352 -2.90 40.64 -8.86
C THR A 352 -1.84 39.67 -8.31
N ALA A 353 -1.21 38.90 -9.20
CA ALA A 353 -0.18 37.96 -8.76
C ALA A 353 0.98 38.66 -8.12
N GLU A 354 1.44 39.75 -8.71
CA GLU A 354 2.57 40.50 -8.15
C GLU A 354 2.22 41.12 -6.80
N ARG A 355 0.98 41.58 -6.65
CA ARG A 355 0.52 42.12 -5.36
C ARG A 355 0.55 41.04 -4.29
N LEU A 356 0.31 39.78 -4.67
CA LEU A 356 0.33 38.66 -3.73
C LEU A 356 1.73 38.11 -3.49
N GLY A 357 2.75 38.68 -4.12
CA GLY A 357 4.12 38.22 -3.92
C GLY A 357 4.57 37.12 -4.84
N ILE A 358 3.78 36.84 -5.87
CA ILE A 358 4.10 35.77 -6.83
C ILE A 358 5.05 36.35 -7.90
N GLU A 359 6.12 35.61 -8.16
CA GLU A 359 7.06 36.01 -9.20
C GLU A 359 6.54 35.50 -10.54
N VAL A 360 6.06 36.43 -11.39
CA VAL A 360 5.49 36.08 -12.68
C VAL A 360 6.59 35.89 -13.70
N GLN A 361 6.67 34.71 -14.31
CA GLN A 361 7.68 34.43 -15.31
C GLN A 361 7.31 35.08 -16.64
N LYS A 362 8.31 35.47 -17.40
CA LYS A 362 8.07 36.12 -18.70
C LYS A 362 7.35 35.21 -19.68
N SER A 363 7.54 33.92 -19.53
CA SER A 363 6.96 32.94 -20.44
C SER A 363 5.49 32.65 -20.13
N TRP A 364 4.98 33.12 -19.00
CA TRP A 364 3.61 32.77 -18.59
C TRP A 364 2.56 33.52 -19.37
N GLY A 365 1.55 32.80 -19.79
CA GLY A 365 0.33 33.41 -20.28
C GLY A 365 -0.69 33.54 -19.16
N LEU A 366 -1.91 33.95 -19.55
CA LEU A 366 -2.96 34.19 -18.57
C LEU A 366 -3.26 32.93 -17.75
N GLY A 367 -3.34 31.78 -18.39
CA GLY A 367 -3.68 30.55 -17.68
C GLY A 367 -2.66 30.21 -16.59
N SER A 368 -1.37 30.36 -16.90
CA SER A 368 -0.32 30.09 -15.92
C SER A 368 -0.39 31.03 -14.72
N ILE A 369 -0.67 32.29 -15.01
CA ILE A 369 -0.76 33.30 -13.94
C ILE A 369 -1.94 33.01 -13.03
N VAL A 370 -3.10 32.71 -13.63
CA VAL A 370 -4.30 32.38 -12.84
C VAL A 370 -4.07 31.13 -12.00
N ASN A 371 -3.41 30.13 -12.58
CA ASN A 371 -3.10 28.92 -11.83
C ASN A 371 -2.20 29.22 -10.63
N ALA A 372 -1.20 30.11 -10.80
CA ALA A 372 -0.34 30.48 -9.68
C ALA A 372 -1.11 31.22 -8.60
N ILE A 373 -2.05 32.07 -8.99
CA ILE A 373 -2.90 32.78 -8.02
C ILE A 373 -3.74 31.73 -7.26
N PHE A 374 -4.33 30.79 -7.97
CA PHE A 374 -5.11 29.72 -7.34
C PHE A 374 -4.27 28.98 -6.31
N GLU A 375 -3.05 28.59 -6.68
CA GLU A 375 -2.21 27.86 -5.75
C GLU A 375 -1.88 28.66 -4.51
N GLU A 376 -1.77 29.97 -4.65
CA GLU A 376 -1.43 30.84 -3.53
C GLU A 376 -2.60 31.03 -2.57
N VAL A 377 -3.83 31.24 -3.09
CA VAL A 377 -4.93 31.66 -2.22
C VAL A 377 -5.95 30.57 -1.96
N ALA A 378 -6.05 29.55 -2.81
CA ALA A 378 -7.21 28.64 -2.75
C ALA A 378 -6.83 27.18 -2.51
N GLU A 379 -5.71 26.72 -3.06
CA GLU A 379 -5.43 25.28 -3.08
C GLU A 379 -5.41 24.69 -1.67
N HIS A 380 -4.82 25.37 -0.71
CA HIS A 380 -4.72 24.85 0.64
C HIS A 380 -6.05 24.79 1.38
N HIS A 381 -7.08 25.40 0.85
CA HIS A 381 -8.43 25.31 1.44
C HIS A 381 -9.20 24.10 0.96
N LEU A 382 -8.72 23.43 -0.11
CA LEU A 382 -9.43 22.29 -0.67
C LEU A 382 -8.95 21.01 0.03
N ILE A 383 -9.44 20.80 1.23
CA ILE A 383 -9.06 19.67 2.06
C ILE A 383 -9.93 18.44 1.75
N GLN A 384 -11.25 18.63 1.71
CA GLN A 384 -12.17 17.54 1.45
C GLN A 384 -12.14 17.13 -0.02
N PRO A 385 -12.57 15.91 -0.35
CA PRO A 385 -12.59 15.47 -1.74
C PRO A 385 -13.33 16.47 -2.64
N THR A 386 -12.65 16.93 -3.67
CA THR A 386 -13.14 18.00 -4.51
C THR A 386 -12.77 17.73 -5.96
N PHE A 387 -13.74 17.96 -6.86
CA PHE A 387 -13.45 18.02 -8.29
C PHE A 387 -13.15 19.47 -8.66
N LEU A 388 -11.91 19.70 -9.07
CA LEU A 388 -11.48 21.01 -9.53
C LEU A 388 -11.55 21.01 -11.04
N MET A 389 -12.44 21.84 -11.59
CA MET A 389 -12.73 21.81 -13.01
C MET A 389 -12.10 23.00 -13.72
N ALA A 390 -11.71 22.78 -14.99
CA ALA A 390 -11.27 23.89 -15.82
C ALA A 390 -12.47 24.71 -16.25
N HIS A 391 -12.20 25.97 -16.59
CA HIS A 391 -13.26 26.81 -17.17
C HIS A 391 -13.76 26.17 -18.48
N PRO A 392 -15.07 26.15 -18.73
CA PRO A 392 -15.59 25.47 -19.93
C PRO A 392 -14.95 25.92 -21.24
N ALA A 393 -14.56 27.16 -21.33
CA ALA A 393 -13.96 27.66 -22.58
C ALA A 393 -12.55 27.15 -22.80
N GLU A 394 -11.88 26.63 -21.79
CA GLU A 394 -10.49 26.21 -21.89
C GLU A 394 -10.33 24.72 -22.02
N UNK A 395 -11.29 24.24 -21.99
CA UNK A 395 -10.97 22.86 -21.95
C UNK A 395 -11.60 21.72 -22.37
N UNK A 396 -10.97 21.29 -22.61
CA UNK A 396 -11.34 20.13 -22.82
C UNK A 396 -11.31 19.22 -21.69
N UNK A 397 -10.77 19.38 -21.20
CA UNK A 397 -10.60 18.35 -20.41
C UNK A 397 -10.97 18.65 -19.01
N UNK A 398 -11.59 18.28 -18.91
CA UNK A 398 -12.05 18.51 -17.65
C UNK A 398 -11.22 17.70 -16.70
N UNK A 399 -10.65 18.07 -16.27
CA UNK A 399 -9.83 17.47 -15.48
C UNK A 399 -10.40 17.32 -14.16
N UNK A 400 -10.62 16.61 -14.05
CA UNK A 400 -11.16 16.39 -12.85
C UNK A 400 -10.10 16.01 -11.95
N UNK A 401 -9.85 16.51 -11.38
CA UNK A 401 -8.92 16.25 -10.51
C UNK A 401 -9.53 15.97 -9.29
N UNK A 402 -9.58 15.26 -9.14
CA UNK A 402 -9.90 14.96 -8.09
C UNK A 402 -8.86 15.09 -7.33
N LYS A 403 -8.62 15.99 -6.64
CA LYS A 403 -7.52 16.25 -5.75
C LYS A 403 -7.91 15.92 -4.33
N THR A 404 -7.31 14.93 -3.86
CA THR A 404 -7.24 14.71 -2.43
C THR A 404 -5.86 15.20 -2.02
N GLN A 405 -5.82 16.14 -1.12
CA GLN A 405 -4.53 16.53 -0.58
C GLN A 405 -3.95 15.36 0.21
N LYS A 406 -2.70 15.07 -0.07
CA LYS A 406 -2.00 14.00 0.66
C LYS A 406 -1.51 14.50 2.01
#